data_b47be5cf220dbbc9ebf39e1bb10a4414
#
_entry.id   b47be5cf220dbbc9ebf39e1bb10a4414
#
_cell.length_a   1.000
_cell.length_b   1.000
_cell.length_c   1.000
_cell.angle_alpha   90.00
_cell.angle_beta   90.00
_cell.angle_gamma   90.00
#
_symmetry.space_group_name_H-M   'P 1'
#
loop_
_entity.id
_entity.type
_entity.pdbx_description
1 polymer ?
#
loop_
_entity_poly.entity_id
_entity_poly.type
_entity_poly.pdbx_seq_one_letter_code
_entity_poly.pdbx_strand_id
1 'polypeptide(L)'
;QCLVGSEMCIRDSGYIENENIRNERRALTYALHHFEELDLTGAVISVDGKIAAFTFGAPISHNTFGVHYEKADINIDGIYSAINQEFASHLPEQYIYLNREEDLGIPGLRQAKLSYHPVLLLEKTKAIKRQAI
;
A
#
# COMPACT_ATOMS: atom_id res chain seq x y z
N GLN A 1 10.69 -3.23 6.36
CA GLN A 1 10.17 -1.86 6.42
C GLN A 1 9.24 -1.70 7.61
N CYS A 2 9.51 -0.73 8.44
CA CYS A 2 8.63 -0.35 9.53
C CYS A 2 7.34 0.28 9.02
N LEU A 3 6.32 0.31 9.87
CA LEU A 3 5.13 1.11 9.61
C LEU A 3 5.53 2.57 9.39
N VAL A 4 5.07 3.16 8.31
CA VAL A 4 5.35 4.56 8.00
C VAL A 4 4.79 5.45 9.08
N GLY A 5 5.59 6.41 9.53
CA GLY A 5 5.22 7.29 10.64
C GLY A 5 5.30 6.66 12.02
N SER A 6 5.76 5.41 12.13
CA SER A 6 6.08 4.83 13.43
C SER A 6 7.28 5.56 14.03
N GLU A 7 7.05 6.37 15.03
CA GLU A 7 8.13 7.05 15.76
C GLU A 7 9.14 6.06 16.36
N MET A 8 8.67 4.86 16.70
CA MET A 8 9.51 3.80 17.24
C MET A 8 10.54 3.30 16.23
N CYS A 9 10.18 3.17 14.95
CA CYS A 9 11.11 2.81 13.89
C CYS A 9 12.17 3.88 13.66
N ILE A 10 11.79 5.15 13.75
CA ILE A 10 12.70 6.28 13.61
C ILE A 10 13.70 6.36 14.77
N ARG A 11 13.25 6.08 15.99
CA ARG A 11 14.11 6.13 17.20
C ARG A 11 15.07 4.95 17.29
N ASP A 12 14.57 3.72 17.02
CA ASP A 12 15.34 2.50 17.26
C ASP A 12 16.36 2.20 16.15
N SER A 13 16.12 2.64 14.92
CA SER A 13 16.98 2.37 13.78
C SER A 13 17.99 3.46 13.46
N GLY A 14 17.98 4.61 14.19
CA GLY A 14 18.80 5.77 13.83
C GLY A 14 18.46 6.34 12.45
N TYR A 15 17.26 6.15 12.01
CA TYR A 15 16.79 6.42 10.67
C TYR A 15 16.73 7.93 10.41
N ILE A 16 17.44 8.37 9.37
CA ILE A 16 17.38 9.77 8.91
C ILE A 16 16.15 9.91 8.02
N GLU A 17 15.18 10.71 8.45
CA GLU A 17 14.02 11.03 7.65
C GLU A 17 14.44 11.81 6.39
N ASN A 18 14.32 11.19 5.23
CA ASN A 18 14.53 11.85 3.96
C ASN A 18 13.23 12.46 3.42
N GLU A 19 13.33 13.23 2.35
CA GLU A 19 12.19 13.90 1.73
C GLU A 19 11.09 12.93 1.29
N ASN A 20 11.47 11.75 0.79
CA ASN A 20 10.50 10.74 0.35
C ASN A 20 9.63 10.24 1.49
N ILE A 21 10.22 10.01 2.66
CA ILE A 21 9.51 9.54 3.86
C ILE A 21 8.58 10.62 4.40
N ARG A 22 9.04 11.88 4.40
CA ARG A 22 8.18 13.00 4.78
C ARG A 22 6.97 13.14 3.86
N ASN A 23 7.18 12.99 2.56
CA ASN A 23 6.10 13.04 1.58
C ASN A 23 5.14 11.87 1.75
N GLU A 24 5.65 10.67 1.98
CA GLU A 24 4.84 9.48 2.26
C GLU A 24 4.00 9.67 3.53
N ARG A 25 4.61 10.16 4.61
CA ARG A 25 3.90 10.47 5.86
C ARG A 25 2.80 11.52 5.67
N ARG A 26 3.09 12.59 4.92
CA ARG A 26 2.08 13.61 4.63
C ARG A 26 0.90 13.05 3.84
N ALA A 27 1.18 12.25 2.81
CA ALA A 27 0.16 11.61 2.00
C ALA A 27 -0.70 10.65 2.83
N LEU A 28 -0.07 9.83 3.67
CA LEU A 28 -0.77 8.93 4.58
C LEU A 28 -1.65 9.69 5.59
N THR A 29 -1.10 10.73 6.21
CA THR A 29 -1.86 11.56 7.16
C THR A 29 -3.05 12.21 6.49
N TYR A 30 -2.88 12.75 5.29
CA TYR A 30 -3.97 13.33 4.52
C TYR A 30 -5.04 12.29 4.21
N ALA A 31 -4.66 11.12 3.70
CA ALA A 31 -5.59 10.04 3.39
C ALA A 31 -6.41 9.59 4.61
N LEU A 32 -5.76 9.46 5.77
CA LEU A 32 -6.45 9.06 7.00
C LEU A 32 -7.44 10.12 7.51
N HIS A 33 -7.13 11.42 7.35
CA HIS A 33 -8.05 12.50 7.72
C HIS A 33 -9.23 12.65 6.77
N HIS A 34 -9.06 12.24 5.51
CA HIS A 34 -10.08 12.34 4.46
C HIS A 34 -10.59 10.96 4.01
N PHE A 35 -10.56 9.98 4.90
CA PHE A 35 -10.81 8.58 4.59
C PHE A 35 -12.16 8.34 3.92
N GLU A 36 -13.22 8.94 4.47
CA GLU A 36 -14.56 8.83 3.92
C GLU A 36 -14.73 9.64 2.63
N GLU A 37 -14.18 10.86 2.57
CA GLU A 37 -14.26 11.73 1.38
C GLU A 37 -13.56 11.10 0.16
N LEU A 38 -12.50 10.34 0.40
CA LEU A 38 -11.73 9.65 -0.63
C LEU A 38 -12.29 8.25 -0.96
N ASP A 39 -13.43 7.88 -0.39
CA ASP A 39 -14.05 6.56 -0.56
C ASP A 39 -13.07 5.39 -0.26
N LEU A 40 -12.28 5.56 0.81
CA LEU A 40 -11.31 4.56 1.19
C LEU A 40 -11.94 3.43 2.01
N THR A 41 -11.46 2.24 1.77
CA THR A 41 -11.73 1.04 2.59
C THR A 41 -10.41 0.49 3.06
N GLY A 42 -10.33 0.10 4.31
CA GLY A 42 -9.08 -0.39 4.88
C GLY A 42 -9.27 -1.47 5.93
N ALA A 43 -8.17 -2.06 6.32
CA ALA A 43 -8.10 -3.05 7.38
C ALA A 43 -6.81 -2.91 8.20
N VAL A 44 -6.86 -3.37 9.42
CA VAL A 44 -5.71 -3.44 10.32
C VAL A 44 -5.60 -4.85 10.93
N ILE A 45 -4.38 -5.27 11.18
CA ILE A 45 -4.08 -6.44 12.02
C ILE A 45 -3.44 -5.93 13.30
N SER A 46 -3.99 -6.34 14.44
CA SER A 46 -3.43 -6.06 15.75
C SER A 46 -2.83 -7.33 16.35
N VAL A 47 -1.66 -7.18 16.95
CA VAL A 47 -0.99 -8.25 17.71
C VAL A 47 -0.67 -7.70 19.09
N ASP A 48 -1.13 -8.40 20.13
CA ASP A 48 -0.95 -7.99 21.53
C ASP A 48 -1.40 -6.54 21.81
N GLY A 49 -2.53 -6.14 21.20
CA GLY A 49 -3.11 -4.81 21.36
C GLY A 49 -2.41 -3.67 20.63
N LYS A 50 -1.42 -3.99 19.77
CA LYS A 50 -0.72 -3.01 18.91
C LYS A 50 -1.02 -3.29 17.45
N ILE A 51 -1.18 -2.22 16.68
CA ILE A 51 -1.33 -2.34 15.22
C ILE A 51 -0.01 -2.85 14.65
N ALA A 52 -0.06 -4.03 14.04
CA ALA A 52 1.08 -4.69 13.41
C ALA A 52 1.06 -4.58 11.88
N ALA A 53 -0.10 -4.40 11.27
CA ALA A 53 -0.24 -4.17 9.85
C ALA A 53 -1.48 -3.35 9.55
N PHE A 54 -1.44 -2.62 8.44
CA PHE A 54 -2.62 -1.95 7.90
C PHE A 54 -2.54 -1.85 6.38
N THR A 55 -3.70 -1.76 5.76
CA THR A 55 -3.86 -1.55 4.33
C THR A 55 -5.08 -0.70 4.07
N PHE A 56 -5.09 0.04 2.99
CA PHE A 56 -6.28 0.70 2.49
C PHE A 56 -6.18 0.96 0.99
N GLY A 57 -7.33 1.17 0.38
CA GLY A 57 -7.46 1.49 -1.02
C GLY A 57 -8.84 1.99 -1.36
N ALA A 58 -9.12 2.10 -2.64
CA ALA A 58 -10.40 2.56 -3.16
C ALA A 58 -10.79 1.82 -4.44
N PRO A 59 -12.08 1.83 -4.82
CA PRO A 59 -12.51 1.32 -6.11
C PRO A 59 -11.82 2.04 -7.27
N ILE A 60 -11.31 1.28 -8.24
CA ILE A 60 -10.81 1.83 -9.51
C ILE A 60 -11.91 1.73 -10.58
N SER A 61 -12.63 0.63 -10.58
CA SER A 61 -13.76 0.39 -11.48
C SER A 61 -14.81 -0.48 -10.78
N HIS A 62 -15.87 -0.84 -11.50
CA HIS A 62 -16.95 -1.67 -10.93
C HIS A 62 -16.47 -3.07 -10.47
N ASN A 63 -15.38 -3.58 -11.02
CA ASN A 63 -14.86 -4.91 -10.74
C ASN A 63 -13.39 -4.95 -10.27
N THR A 64 -12.78 -3.78 -10.11
CA THR A 64 -11.36 -3.67 -9.72
C THR A 64 -11.22 -2.73 -8.52
N PHE A 65 -10.58 -3.24 -7.47
CA PHE A 65 -10.21 -2.46 -6.30
C PHE A 65 -8.70 -2.17 -6.31
N GLY A 66 -8.32 -0.94 -6.01
CA GLY A 66 -6.92 -0.53 -5.92
C GLY A 66 -6.43 -0.47 -4.49
N VAL A 67 -5.35 -1.18 -4.19
CA VAL A 67 -4.65 -1.05 -2.91
C VAL A 67 -3.63 0.07 -3.03
N HIS A 68 -3.87 1.17 -2.32
CA HIS A 68 -3.00 2.34 -2.35
C HIS A 68 -1.87 2.26 -1.33
N TYR A 69 -2.15 1.61 -0.20
CA TYR A 69 -1.22 1.56 0.91
C TYR A 69 -1.28 0.20 1.62
N GLU A 70 -0.12 -0.34 1.91
CA GLU A 70 0.02 -1.57 2.68
C GLU A 70 1.35 -1.53 3.43
N LYS A 71 1.30 -1.58 4.74
CA LYS A 71 2.47 -1.60 5.62
C LYS A 71 2.28 -2.61 6.74
N ALA A 72 3.38 -3.24 7.11
CA ALA A 72 3.38 -4.22 8.19
C ALA A 72 4.73 -4.23 8.93
N ASP A 73 4.70 -4.70 10.16
CA ASP A 73 5.91 -4.92 10.95
C ASP A 73 6.69 -6.10 10.40
N ILE A 74 7.87 -5.84 9.86
CA ILE A 74 8.72 -6.86 9.24
C ILE A 74 9.27 -7.90 10.23
N ASN A 75 9.21 -7.61 11.54
CA ASN A 75 9.64 -8.56 12.56
C ASN A 75 8.63 -9.67 12.83
N ILE A 76 7.45 -9.59 12.23
CA ILE A 76 6.40 -10.60 12.33
C ILE A 76 6.33 -11.35 11.01
N ASP A 77 6.77 -12.61 11.02
CA ASP A 77 6.76 -13.44 9.82
C ASP A 77 5.35 -13.62 9.26
N GLY A 78 5.23 -13.48 7.94
CA GLY A 78 3.97 -13.71 7.23
C GLY A 78 2.93 -12.61 7.36
N ILE A 79 3.17 -11.54 8.11
CA ILE A 79 2.16 -10.50 8.36
C ILE A 79 1.75 -9.73 7.10
N TYR A 80 2.68 -9.51 6.16
CA TYR A 80 2.34 -8.90 4.86
C TYR A 80 1.41 -9.79 4.04
N SER A 81 1.67 -11.09 4.01
CA SER A 81 0.80 -12.05 3.34
C SER A 81 -0.57 -12.13 4.02
N ALA A 82 -0.60 -12.11 5.34
CA ALA A 82 -1.82 -12.14 6.12
C ALA A 82 -2.70 -10.92 5.86
N ILE A 83 -2.17 -9.70 5.96
CA ILE A 83 -2.97 -8.48 5.73
C ILE A 83 -3.49 -8.43 4.30
N ASN A 84 -2.70 -8.85 3.33
CA ASN A 84 -3.11 -8.88 1.93
C ASN A 84 -4.24 -9.89 1.69
N GLN A 85 -4.09 -11.12 2.18
CA GLN A 85 -5.08 -12.18 2.02
C GLN A 85 -6.39 -11.85 2.74
N GLU A 86 -6.30 -11.42 3.99
CA GLU A 86 -7.46 -11.07 4.79
C GLU A 86 -8.22 -9.88 4.19
N PHE A 87 -7.51 -8.85 3.79
CA PHE A 87 -8.15 -7.70 3.15
C PHE A 87 -8.86 -8.09 1.85
N ALA A 88 -8.19 -8.83 0.97
CA ALA A 88 -8.76 -9.29 -0.29
C ALA A 88 -10.02 -10.14 -0.07
N SER A 89 -10.00 -11.03 0.93
CA SER A 89 -11.14 -11.93 1.23
C SER A 89 -12.37 -11.22 1.81
N HIS A 90 -12.18 -10.02 2.38
CA HIS A 90 -13.27 -9.22 2.96
C HIS A 90 -13.80 -8.12 2.04
N LEU A 91 -13.20 -7.93 0.87
CA LEU A 91 -13.74 -7.02 -0.12
C LEU A 91 -15.06 -7.57 -0.72
N PRO A 92 -15.99 -6.69 -1.12
CA PRO A 92 -17.22 -7.10 -1.81
C PRO A 92 -16.94 -8.00 -3.03
N GLU A 93 -17.78 -9.01 -3.25
CA GLU A 93 -17.62 -10.01 -4.31
C GLU A 93 -17.59 -9.41 -5.73
N GLN A 94 -18.09 -8.21 -5.90
CA GLN A 94 -18.02 -7.52 -7.19
C GLN A 94 -16.59 -7.26 -7.66
N TYR A 95 -15.63 -7.15 -6.72
CA TYR A 95 -14.23 -6.90 -7.03
C TYR A 95 -13.51 -8.23 -7.32
N ILE A 96 -13.43 -8.57 -8.59
CA ILE A 96 -12.72 -9.78 -9.06
C ILE A 96 -11.22 -9.53 -9.30
N TYR A 97 -10.81 -8.26 -9.38
CA TYR A 97 -9.41 -7.88 -9.50
C TYR A 97 -8.98 -6.97 -8.35
N LEU A 98 -7.80 -7.26 -7.83
CA LEU A 98 -7.10 -6.43 -6.87
C LEU A 98 -5.85 -5.85 -7.55
N ASN A 99 -5.86 -4.55 -7.78
CA ASN A 99 -4.71 -3.85 -8.36
C ASN A 99 -3.79 -3.38 -7.21
N ARG A 100 -2.59 -3.94 -7.16
CA ARG A 100 -1.59 -3.62 -6.13
C ARG A 100 -0.61 -2.53 -6.57
N GLU A 101 -0.98 -1.76 -7.58
CA GLU A 101 -0.21 -0.65 -8.11
C GLU A 101 1.17 -1.05 -8.62
N GLU A 102 2.11 -0.10 -8.69
CA GLU A 102 3.39 -0.29 -9.35
C GLU A 102 4.52 -0.67 -8.39
N ASP A 103 5.58 -1.23 -8.96
CA ASP A 103 6.80 -1.59 -8.24
C ASP A 103 7.88 -0.48 -8.27
N LEU A 104 7.60 0.64 -8.91
CA LEU A 104 8.51 1.78 -9.09
C LEU A 104 9.86 1.41 -9.72
N GLY A 105 9.96 0.24 -10.39
CA GLY A 105 11.21 -0.26 -10.95
C GLY A 105 12.19 -0.79 -9.91
N ILE A 106 11.75 -0.97 -8.66
CA ILE A 106 12.60 -1.50 -7.57
C ILE A 106 12.59 -3.02 -7.63
N PRO A 107 13.75 -3.69 -7.87
CA PRO A 107 13.79 -5.14 -8.09
C PRO A 107 13.21 -5.97 -6.94
N GLY A 108 13.49 -5.61 -5.69
CA GLY A 108 12.96 -6.32 -4.52
C GLY A 108 11.44 -6.20 -4.40
N LEU A 109 10.88 -5.03 -4.69
CA LEU A 109 9.44 -4.79 -4.67
C LEU A 109 8.76 -5.54 -5.83
N ARG A 110 9.37 -5.54 -7.00
CA ARG A 110 8.89 -6.32 -8.16
C ARG A 110 8.85 -7.82 -7.85
N GLN A 111 9.92 -8.36 -7.27
CA GLN A 111 9.99 -9.76 -6.88
C GLN A 111 8.90 -10.12 -5.85
N ALA A 112 8.69 -9.28 -4.85
CA ALA A 112 7.63 -9.48 -3.87
C ALA A 112 6.25 -9.49 -4.53
N LYS A 113 5.97 -8.56 -5.45
CA LYS A 113 4.68 -8.52 -6.17
C LYS A 113 4.50 -9.71 -7.11
N LEU A 114 5.54 -10.14 -7.81
CA LEU A 114 5.49 -11.31 -8.70
C LEU A 114 5.30 -12.62 -7.91
N SER A 115 5.72 -12.69 -6.65
CA SER A 115 5.51 -13.87 -5.80
C SER A 115 4.03 -14.19 -5.54
N TYR A 116 3.13 -13.23 -5.73
CA TYR A 116 1.67 -13.44 -5.66
C TYR A 116 1.07 -13.99 -6.95
N HIS A 117 1.90 -14.29 -7.97
CA HIS A 117 1.45 -14.82 -9.27
C HIS A 117 0.34 -13.98 -9.90
N PRO A 118 0.60 -12.70 -10.23
CA PRO A 118 -0.41 -11.81 -10.77
C PRO A 118 -0.98 -12.35 -12.09
N VAL A 119 -2.29 -12.29 -12.25
CA VAL A 119 -2.98 -12.74 -13.49
C VAL A 119 -2.84 -11.73 -14.63
N LEU A 120 -2.59 -10.46 -14.30
CA LEU A 120 -2.41 -9.37 -15.25
C LEU A 120 -1.24 -8.48 -14.83
N LEU A 121 -0.40 -8.12 -15.79
CA LEU A 121 0.63 -7.10 -15.66
C LEU A 121 0.27 -5.96 -16.62
N LEU A 122 -0.13 -4.83 -16.06
CA LEU A 122 -0.49 -3.65 -16.83
C LEU A 122 0.75 -2.79 -17.10
N GLU A 123 1.00 -2.50 -18.37
CA GLU A 123 2.03 -1.52 -18.72
C GLU A 123 1.51 -0.11 -18.46
N LYS A 124 2.31 0.66 -17.72
CA LYS A 124 2.05 2.08 -17.54
C LYS A 124 2.91 2.90 -18.50
N THR A 125 2.27 3.85 -19.16
CA THR A 125 2.94 4.80 -20.04
C THR A 125 2.74 6.21 -19.52
N LYS A 126 3.74 7.07 -19.73
CA LYS A 126 3.66 8.47 -19.37
C LYS A 126 3.30 9.28 -20.61
N ALA A 127 2.14 9.93 -20.58
CA ALA A 127 1.75 10.87 -21.62
C ALA A 127 2.40 12.24 -21.33
N ILE A 128 3.12 12.78 -22.29
CA ILE A 128 3.73 14.11 -22.19
C ILE A 128 3.14 14.97 -23.29
N LYS A 129 2.59 16.14 -22.91
CA LYS A 129 2.10 17.11 -23.90
C LYS A 129 3.25 17.58 -24.76
N ARG A 130 3.13 17.42 -26.09
CA ARG A 130 4.10 17.93 -27.03
C ARG A 130 4.10 19.45 -26.96
N GLN A 131 5.26 20.07 -26.75
CA GLN A 131 5.36 21.52 -26.82
C GLN A 131 5.10 21.95 -28.28
N ALA A 132 4.24 22.95 -28.45
CA ALA A 132 4.06 23.58 -29.75
C ALA A 132 5.37 24.27 -30.16
N ILE A 133 5.78 24.04 -31.36
CA ILE A 133 6.96 24.69 -31.95
C ILE A 133 6.61 26.14 -32.26
#